data_939132fb321aaef3d7a75a3eb93211c5
#
_entry.id   939132fb321aaef3d7a75a3eb93211c5
#
_cell.length_a   1.000
_cell.length_b   1.000
_cell.length_c   1.000
_cell.angle_alpha   90.00
_cell.angle_beta   90.00
_cell.angle_gamma   90.00
#
_symmetry.space_group_name_H-M   'P 1'
#
loop_
_entity.id
_entity.type
_entity.pdbx_description
1 polymer ?
#
loop_
_entity_poly.entity_id
_entity_poly.type
_entity_poly.pdbx_seq_one_letter_code
_entity_poly.pdbx_strand_id
1 'polypeptide(L)'
;MRALERLFIFAIVSIASLLVFNLHEKHAKLHKRDGEWSVRKDLQQVVEKEKINVFDTNAPRELRKALSEEKLNNYGARVRSGIEEPNERVIDSLRNRIESETGEKKSTVPTSKIDYAFSSSSPFLLQYWASNITKDAQKQDEIREAMRASYGAYEKYAFGFDEVQPKSLRGSNNQGGVSASVIDAIDTLKIMKLEEEYERARAHLLNDKTSGLENLASSRLNQGISVFETNIRVLGGLLSIYDLTSDENFLQRAVQVANAIAPAFETKSGIPYTMINPFTKKGECFSFYQNSAVLADAGTLQLEFFTLADRTKDRKWYEYAKKTMDVILSYKPISPNSIMTPLGLYPLFIHPSTGKFTLERSYAVGALGDSFYEYLIKAWRAFPNAQGRSKYRVEFDNSMDSVLKFMVSKFPKLKWQGTSKELHDAWFLNDLKNGRQVLNMDHLACFISGALVLGAEHASPNDIVKGYLALAEHMTTLCRNFYHAQASGLSPDVVVAASASGSMYGTHNQNIQRPETVEAIFYMYRKTGDEKYRKWAWEIFQSMKEMYATDTGWTGIRDVRKKEATLPQNRDDITQTFFFAETLKYLYLTFGSGDEIDLNEWVFNTEAHPVKVSREFTFPF
;
A
#
# COMPACT_ATOMS: atom_id res chain seq x y z
N MET A 1 -25.12 -23.52 2.02
CA MET A 1 -24.04 -24.48 2.32
C MET A 1 -22.70 -24.12 1.63
N ARG A 2 -22.66 -23.80 0.34
CA ARG A 2 -21.40 -23.49 -0.37
C ARG A 2 -20.77 -22.12 -0.03
N ALA A 3 -21.53 -21.14 0.42
CA ALA A 3 -20.98 -19.85 0.90
C ALA A 3 -20.30 -20.02 2.28
N LEU A 4 -20.82 -20.89 3.13
CA LEU A 4 -20.20 -21.26 4.39
C LEU A 4 -18.90 -22.07 4.20
N GLU A 5 -18.81 -22.90 3.15
CA GLU A 5 -17.57 -23.62 2.83
C GLU A 5 -16.45 -22.69 2.34
N ARG A 6 -16.77 -21.60 1.66
CA ARG A 6 -15.77 -20.62 1.21
C ARG A 6 -15.31 -19.69 2.33
N LEU A 7 -16.20 -19.29 3.22
CA LEU A 7 -15.86 -18.67 4.50
C LEU A 7 -15.01 -19.61 5.37
N PHE A 8 -15.30 -20.91 5.31
CA PHE A 8 -14.55 -21.94 6.02
C PHE A 8 -13.13 -22.13 5.46
N ILE A 9 -12.92 -22.03 4.16
CA ILE A 9 -11.58 -22.13 3.54
C ILE A 9 -10.76 -20.87 3.85
N PHE A 10 -11.35 -19.67 3.86
CA PHE A 10 -10.69 -18.45 4.29
C PHE A 10 -10.37 -18.47 5.80
N ALA A 11 -11.29 -19.01 6.61
CA ALA A 11 -11.07 -19.23 8.04
C ALA A 11 -10.03 -20.32 8.33
N ILE A 12 -9.96 -21.39 7.51
CA ILE A 12 -8.95 -22.45 7.67
C ILE A 12 -7.55 -21.95 7.35
N VAL A 13 -7.36 -21.07 6.39
CA VAL A 13 -6.05 -20.46 6.10
C VAL A 13 -5.62 -19.55 7.25
N SER A 14 -6.56 -18.80 7.85
CA SER A 14 -6.29 -17.97 9.04
C SER A 14 -6.10 -18.82 10.30
N ILE A 15 -6.82 -19.93 10.46
CA ILE A 15 -6.70 -20.88 11.58
C ILE A 15 -5.42 -21.72 11.47
N ALA A 16 -4.98 -22.09 10.27
CA ALA A 16 -3.68 -22.74 10.06
C ALA A 16 -2.52 -21.84 10.48
N SER A 17 -2.62 -20.54 10.21
CA SER A 17 -1.64 -19.54 10.70
C SER A 17 -1.68 -19.41 12.24
N LEU A 18 -2.85 -19.52 12.86
CA LEU A 18 -3.00 -19.51 14.32
C LEU A 18 -2.57 -20.82 15.00
N LEU A 19 -2.76 -21.97 14.34
CA LEU A 19 -2.31 -23.27 14.86
C LEU A 19 -0.79 -23.42 14.77
N VAL A 20 -0.16 -22.92 13.74
CA VAL A 20 1.30 -22.80 13.65
C VAL A 20 1.84 -21.85 14.73
N PHE A 21 1.11 -20.78 15.04
CA PHE A 21 1.44 -19.85 16.11
C PHE A 21 1.39 -20.53 17.50
N ASN A 22 0.34 -21.30 17.81
CA ASN A 22 0.19 -21.99 19.09
C ASN A 22 1.17 -23.17 19.28
N LEU A 23 1.59 -23.83 18.20
CA LEU A 23 2.62 -24.88 18.26
C LEU A 23 4.02 -24.29 18.49
N HIS A 24 4.31 -23.10 17.96
CA HIS A 24 5.57 -22.40 18.23
C HIS A 24 5.66 -21.86 19.68
N GLU A 25 4.56 -21.39 20.24
CA GLU A 25 4.55 -20.94 21.66
C GLU A 25 4.79 -22.09 22.66
N LYS A 26 4.33 -23.29 22.35
CA LYS A 26 4.59 -24.47 23.19
C LYS A 26 6.04 -24.95 23.13
N HIS A 27 6.72 -24.76 21.98
CA HIS A 27 8.15 -25.10 21.86
C HIS A 27 9.10 -24.04 22.43
N ALA A 28 8.69 -22.79 22.50
CA ALA A 28 9.52 -21.69 23.04
C ALA A 28 9.62 -21.70 24.58
N LYS A 29 8.79 -22.48 25.29
CA LYS A 29 8.84 -22.58 26.76
C LYS A 29 9.92 -23.50 27.32
N LEU A 30 10.73 -24.15 26.48
CA LEU A 30 11.68 -25.20 26.93
C LEU A 30 13.17 -24.80 26.94
N HIS A 31 13.56 -23.58 26.55
CA HIS A 31 14.96 -23.13 26.65
C HIS A 31 15.06 -21.68 27.14
N LYS A 32 14.94 -21.50 28.47
CA LYS A 32 15.50 -20.34 29.18
C LYS A 32 16.86 -20.71 29.71
N ARG A 33 17.90 -20.00 29.31
CA ARG A 33 19.12 -19.85 30.07
C ARG A 33 19.55 -18.38 30.11
N ASP A 34 19.85 -17.96 31.35
CA ASP A 34 20.10 -16.61 31.82
C ASP A 34 21.40 -16.00 31.25
N GLY A 35 21.45 -14.68 31.08
CA GLY A 35 22.74 -14.00 31.01
C GLY A 35 22.79 -12.54 30.52
N GLU A 36 21.82 -11.94 29.84
CA GLU A 36 22.03 -10.59 29.31
C GLU A 36 21.07 -9.49 29.82
N TRP A 37 20.13 -9.80 30.70
CA TRP A 37 19.17 -8.83 31.24
C TRP A 37 19.59 -8.15 32.54
N SER A 38 20.60 -8.62 33.20
CA SER A 38 21.04 -8.11 34.52
C SER A 38 21.79 -6.78 34.42
N VAL A 39 22.68 -6.62 33.45
CA VAL A 39 23.61 -5.49 33.40
C VAL A 39 22.95 -4.13 33.11
N ARG A 40 21.90 -4.08 32.33
CA ARG A 40 21.24 -2.81 31.97
C ARG A 40 20.29 -2.27 33.04
N LYS A 41 19.65 -3.15 33.79
CA LYS A 41 18.79 -2.79 34.92
C LYS A 41 19.61 -2.33 36.13
N ASP A 42 20.75 -2.96 36.33
CA ASP A 42 21.67 -2.64 37.41
C ASP A 42 22.36 -1.28 37.19
N LEU A 43 22.72 -0.93 35.95
CA LEU A 43 23.26 0.38 35.59
C LEU A 43 22.25 1.53 35.78
N GLN A 44 20.99 1.35 35.42
CA GLN A 44 19.95 2.36 35.67
C GLN A 44 19.67 2.55 37.17
N GLN A 45 19.61 1.47 37.93
CA GLN A 45 19.43 1.55 39.40
C GLN A 45 20.61 2.20 40.11
N VAL A 46 21.85 1.99 39.66
CA VAL A 46 23.05 2.63 40.21
C VAL A 46 23.06 4.13 39.93
N VAL A 47 22.66 4.56 38.70
CA VAL A 47 22.57 5.99 38.34
C VAL A 47 21.47 6.72 39.12
N GLU A 48 20.31 6.08 39.34
CA GLU A 48 19.24 6.66 40.17
C GLU A 48 19.53 6.64 41.66
N LYS A 49 20.16 5.59 42.15
CA LYS A 49 20.45 5.39 43.57
C LYS A 49 21.59 6.29 44.07
N GLU A 50 22.56 6.60 43.22
CA GLU A 50 23.75 7.37 43.61
C GLU A 50 23.68 8.85 43.22
N LYS A 51 22.56 9.36 42.70
CA LYS A 51 22.38 10.75 42.25
C LYS A 51 23.57 11.29 41.45
N ILE A 52 24.12 10.48 40.54
CA ILE A 52 25.29 10.84 39.74
C ILE A 52 24.92 12.01 38.84
N ASN A 53 25.54 13.16 39.08
CA ASN A 53 25.39 14.31 38.21
C ASN A 53 26.20 14.06 36.92
N VAL A 54 25.51 13.76 35.86
CA VAL A 54 26.08 13.42 34.53
C VAL A 54 26.94 14.55 33.94
N PHE A 55 26.83 15.77 34.49
CA PHE A 55 27.67 16.92 34.12
C PHE A 55 28.91 17.10 35.01
N ASP A 56 29.12 16.20 35.95
CA ASP A 56 30.35 16.17 36.73
C ASP A 56 31.54 15.81 35.83
N THR A 57 32.60 16.64 35.91
CA THR A 57 33.82 16.46 35.13
C THR A 57 34.56 15.14 35.44
N ASN A 58 34.22 14.46 36.52
CA ASN A 58 34.82 13.20 36.99
C ASN A 58 34.05 11.93 36.54
N ALA A 59 32.89 12.06 35.85
CA ALA A 59 32.18 10.89 35.34
C ALA A 59 32.93 10.23 34.16
N PRO A 60 32.91 8.89 34.03
CA PRO A 60 33.59 8.19 32.93
C PRO A 60 33.20 8.73 31.56
N ARG A 61 34.18 8.95 30.69
CA ARG A 61 34.02 9.59 29.36
C ARG A 61 33.00 8.86 28.50
N GLU A 62 32.97 7.55 28.53
CA GLU A 62 32.05 6.68 27.79
C GLU A 62 30.57 6.87 28.22
N LEU A 63 30.34 6.98 29.56
CA LEU A 63 29.01 7.20 30.12
C LEU A 63 28.47 8.59 29.75
N ARG A 64 29.35 9.62 29.80
CA ARG A 64 28.98 11.00 29.36
C ARG A 64 28.64 11.06 27.89
N LYS A 65 29.35 10.32 27.03
CA LYS A 65 29.08 10.24 25.57
C LYS A 65 27.71 9.61 25.31
N ALA A 66 27.44 8.44 25.88
CA ALA A 66 26.18 7.71 25.69
C ALA A 66 24.93 8.53 26.12
N LEU A 67 25.01 9.15 27.33
CA LEU A 67 23.89 9.94 27.87
C LEU A 67 23.69 11.28 27.13
N SER A 68 24.76 11.88 26.58
CA SER A 68 24.65 13.10 25.78
C SER A 68 24.03 12.82 24.42
N GLU A 69 24.33 11.68 23.79
CA GLU A 69 23.75 11.25 22.52
C GLU A 69 22.26 10.92 22.67
N GLU A 70 21.87 10.26 23.75
CA GLU A 70 20.46 9.97 24.03
C GLU A 70 19.62 11.25 24.25
N LYS A 71 20.16 12.23 25.01
CA LYS A 71 19.50 13.53 25.22
C LYS A 71 19.36 14.34 23.94
N LEU A 72 20.38 14.33 23.07
CA LEU A 72 20.36 15.03 21.79
C LEU A 72 19.38 14.38 20.81
N ASN A 73 19.31 13.06 20.78
CA ASN A 73 18.34 12.33 19.97
C ASN A 73 16.90 12.58 20.43
N ASN A 74 16.67 12.61 21.76
CA ASN A 74 15.36 12.93 22.33
C ASN A 74 14.95 14.39 22.07
N TYR A 75 15.88 15.34 22.16
CA TYR A 75 15.63 16.74 21.83
C TYR A 75 15.29 16.89 20.32
N GLY A 76 16.07 16.29 19.44
CA GLY A 76 15.80 16.32 18.00
C GLY A 76 14.45 15.69 17.60
N ALA A 77 14.00 14.65 18.33
CA ALA A 77 12.68 14.08 18.14
C ALA A 77 11.56 15.03 18.61
N ARG A 78 11.73 15.74 19.73
CA ARG A 78 10.76 16.70 20.29
C ARG A 78 10.62 17.96 19.43
N VAL A 79 11.69 18.47 18.87
CA VAL A 79 11.69 19.59 17.92
C VAL A 79 10.97 19.21 16.63
N ARG A 80 11.27 18.03 16.07
CA ARG A 80 10.61 17.52 14.85
C ARG A 80 9.12 17.23 15.05
N SER A 81 8.70 16.88 16.26
CA SER A 81 7.28 16.64 16.59
C SER A 81 6.50 17.91 16.98
N GLY A 82 7.12 19.09 16.93
CA GLY A 82 6.49 20.36 17.31
C GLY A 82 6.19 20.48 18.82
N ILE A 83 6.76 19.63 19.66
CA ILE A 83 6.60 19.67 21.13
C ILE A 83 7.54 20.71 21.76
N GLU A 84 8.62 21.05 21.08
CA GLU A 84 9.61 22.01 21.55
C GLU A 84 10.10 22.89 20.41
N GLU A 85 10.25 24.21 20.62
CA GLU A 85 10.84 25.11 19.62
C GLU A 85 12.36 24.90 19.51
N PRO A 86 12.94 25.06 18.30
CA PRO A 86 14.38 24.93 18.11
C PRO A 86 15.16 25.91 18.98
N ASN A 87 16.04 25.41 19.82
CA ASN A 87 16.90 26.24 20.65
C ASN A 87 18.25 26.44 19.93
N GLU A 88 18.56 27.69 19.56
CA GLU A 88 19.78 28.03 18.81
C GLU A 88 21.07 27.56 19.47
N ARG A 89 21.16 27.58 20.81
CA ARG A 89 22.35 27.09 21.53
C ARG A 89 22.58 25.60 21.34
N VAL A 90 21.51 24.80 21.24
CA VAL A 90 21.60 23.36 20.99
C VAL A 90 21.98 23.09 19.54
N ILE A 91 21.45 23.88 18.61
CA ILE A 91 21.78 23.80 17.19
C ILE A 91 23.24 24.17 16.96
N ASP A 92 23.76 25.23 17.58
CA ASP A 92 25.16 25.63 17.47
C ASP A 92 26.11 24.62 18.13
N SER A 93 25.70 24.00 19.23
CA SER A 93 26.46 22.90 19.86
C SER A 93 26.57 21.68 18.92
N LEU A 94 25.50 21.35 18.20
CA LEU A 94 25.47 20.27 17.19
C LEU A 94 26.34 20.60 15.99
N ARG A 95 26.28 21.86 15.49
CA ARG A 95 27.13 22.34 14.40
C ARG A 95 28.61 22.26 14.73
N ASN A 96 29.01 22.80 15.87
CA ASN A 96 30.40 22.79 16.33
C ASN A 96 30.95 21.37 16.48
N ARG A 97 30.08 20.41 16.84
CA ARG A 97 30.47 19.00 16.97
C ARG A 97 30.64 18.34 15.59
N ILE A 98 29.75 18.60 14.64
CA ILE A 98 29.86 18.10 13.25
C ILE A 98 31.14 18.65 12.59
N GLU A 99 31.44 19.95 12.77
CA GLU A 99 32.68 20.56 12.26
C GLU A 99 33.94 19.93 12.89
N SER A 100 33.89 19.53 14.15
CA SER A 100 35.03 18.87 14.83
C SER A 100 35.25 17.43 14.42
N GLU A 101 34.18 16.73 13.99
CA GLU A 101 34.22 15.32 13.61
C GLU A 101 34.47 15.12 12.10
N THR A 102 34.04 16.06 11.23
CA THR A 102 34.11 15.91 9.76
C THR A 102 35.20 16.74 9.09
N GLY A 103 35.76 17.76 9.75
CA GLY A 103 36.80 18.63 9.18
C GLY A 103 36.31 19.57 8.06
N GLU A 104 35.03 19.62 7.75
CA GLU A 104 34.45 20.48 6.72
C GLU A 104 34.06 21.87 7.27
N LYS A 105 34.66 22.93 6.71
CA LYS A 105 34.34 24.32 7.05
C LYS A 105 33.15 24.83 6.22
N LYS A 106 32.12 25.28 6.93
CA LYS A 106 31.02 26.22 6.58
C LYS A 106 30.61 26.39 5.12
N SER A 107 29.44 25.89 4.84
CA SER A 107 28.46 26.56 3.97
C SER A 107 27.50 27.37 4.83
N THR A 108 27.40 28.67 4.65
CA THR A 108 26.45 29.56 5.30
C THR A 108 25.05 29.30 4.76
N VAL A 109 24.26 28.50 5.47
CA VAL A 109 22.82 28.38 5.20
C VAL A 109 22.10 29.40 6.08
N PRO A 110 21.26 30.30 5.53
CA PRO A 110 20.50 31.27 6.31
C PRO A 110 19.48 30.57 7.20
N THR A 111 19.50 30.87 8.49
CA THR A 111 18.45 30.51 9.44
C THR A 111 17.24 31.40 9.19
N SER A 112 16.40 31.05 8.26
CA SER A 112 15.02 31.57 8.20
C SER A 112 14.07 30.39 8.33
N LYS A 113 13.01 30.59 9.13
CA LYS A 113 11.90 29.69 9.33
C LYS A 113 11.67 28.83 8.08
N ILE A 114 11.77 27.50 8.21
CA ILE A 114 11.39 26.60 7.13
C ILE A 114 9.87 26.68 7.06
N ASP A 115 9.38 27.71 6.40
CA ASP A 115 8.03 27.74 5.92
C ASP A 115 7.94 26.74 4.78
N TYR A 116 7.21 25.64 4.98
CA TYR A 116 6.80 24.72 3.93
C TYR A 116 5.79 25.36 2.95
N ALA A 117 5.83 26.68 2.80
CA ALA A 117 5.11 27.40 1.75
C ALA A 117 5.89 27.20 0.45
N PHE A 118 5.57 26.14 -0.29
CA PHE A 118 6.06 25.96 -1.65
C PHE A 118 5.49 27.07 -2.53
N SER A 119 6.36 27.97 -2.95
CA SER A 119 6.08 28.85 -4.09
C SER A 119 5.82 27.96 -5.31
N SER A 120 4.67 28.15 -5.96
CA SER A 120 4.24 27.48 -7.19
C SER A 120 5.15 27.77 -8.42
N SER A 121 6.31 28.40 -8.22
CA SER A 121 7.23 28.88 -9.26
C SER A 121 8.65 28.31 -9.17
N SER A 122 8.87 27.17 -8.46
CA SER A 122 10.20 26.55 -8.48
C SER A 122 10.44 25.81 -9.80
N PRO A 123 11.51 26.12 -10.56
CA PRO A 123 11.86 25.45 -11.81
C PRO A 123 12.16 23.94 -11.66
N PHE A 124 12.31 23.43 -10.42
CA PHE A 124 12.55 22.02 -10.13
C PHE A 124 11.32 21.12 -10.28
N LEU A 125 10.11 21.69 -10.39
CA LEU A 125 8.86 20.93 -10.54
C LEU A 125 8.68 20.30 -11.93
N LEU A 126 9.34 20.81 -12.94
CA LEU A 126 9.12 20.41 -14.34
C LEU A 126 9.85 19.14 -14.77
N GLN A 127 10.64 18.49 -13.93
CA GLN A 127 11.51 17.38 -14.35
C GLN A 127 11.63 16.24 -13.34
N TYR A 128 10.61 15.99 -12.52
CA TYR A 128 10.67 14.87 -11.57
C TYR A 128 10.62 13.51 -12.29
N TRP A 129 9.76 13.37 -13.27
CA TRP A 129 9.65 12.16 -14.09
C TRP A 129 10.65 12.17 -15.25
N ALA A 130 11.06 11.00 -15.71
CA ALA A 130 12.00 10.89 -16.80
C ALA A 130 11.43 11.50 -18.10
N SER A 131 12.24 12.33 -18.77
CA SER A 131 11.86 13.01 -20.02
C SER A 131 12.06 12.15 -21.28
N ASN A 132 12.74 11.01 -21.16
CA ASN A 132 13.08 10.12 -22.27
C ASN A 132 12.09 8.96 -22.43
N ILE A 133 10.89 9.08 -21.85
CA ILE A 133 9.83 8.07 -22.01
C ILE A 133 9.37 8.05 -23.47
N THR A 134 9.41 6.89 -24.08
CA THR A 134 9.02 6.69 -25.47
C THR A 134 7.98 5.59 -25.59
N LYS A 135 7.06 5.73 -26.54
CA LYS A 135 6.04 4.73 -26.80
C LYS A 135 6.63 3.50 -27.51
N ASP A 136 6.31 2.30 -27.02
CA ASP A 136 6.46 1.04 -27.75
C ASP A 136 5.08 0.56 -28.21
N ALA A 137 4.68 1.03 -29.38
CA ALA A 137 3.31 0.83 -29.89
C ALA A 137 2.98 -0.66 -30.06
N GLN A 138 3.95 -1.49 -30.49
CA GLN A 138 3.70 -2.91 -30.71
C GLN A 138 3.36 -3.63 -29.41
N LYS A 139 4.17 -3.43 -28.37
CA LYS A 139 3.93 -4.06 -27.07
C LYS A 139 2.68 -3.51 -26.39
N GLN A 140 2.45 -2.20 -26.52
CA GLN A 140 1.26 -1.56 -26.00
C GLN A 140 -0.03 -2.12 -26.66
N ASP A 141 0.01 -2.34 -27.97
CA ASP A 141 -1.10 -2.93 -28.71
C ASP A 141 -1.34 -4.41 -28.33
N GLU A 142 -0.28 -5.19 -28.11
CA GLU A 142 -0.42 -6.58 -27.64
C GLU A 142 -1.08 -6.66 -26.26
N ILE A 143 -0.77 -5.73 -25.36
CA ILE A 143 -1.43 -5.64 -24.04
C ILE A 143 -2.89 -5.18 -24.19
N ARG A 144 -3.18 -4.24 -25.10
CA ARG A 144 -4.55 -3.82 -25.42
C ARG A 144 -5.40 -5.00 -25.94
N GLU A 145 -4.83 -5.83 -26.80
CA GLU A 145 -5.52 -7.04 -27.29
C GLU A 145 -5.75 -8.06 -26.17
N ALA A 146 -4.82 -8.19 -25.22
CA ALA A 146 -5.06 -9.02 -24.03
C ALA A 146 -6.20 -8.50 -23.17
N MET A 147 -6.32 -7.16 -23.01
CA MET A 147 -7.47 -6.54 -22.34
C MET A 147 -8.76 -6.83 -23.11
N ARG A 148 -8.79 -6.62 -24.44
CA ARG A 148 -9.95 -6.91 -25.26
C ARG A 148 -10.39 -8.37 -25.16
N ALA A 149 -9.44 -9.30 -25.22
CA ALA A 149 -9.72 -10.74 -25.16
C ALA A 149 -10.25 -11.17 -23.79
N SER A 150 -9.62 -10.69 -22.69
CA SER A 150 -10.03 -11.07 -21.34
C SER A 150 -11.35 -10.41 -20.93
N TYR A 151 -11.56 -9.13 -21.27
CA TYR A 151 -12.81 -8.43 -21.00
C TYR A 151 -13.95 -8.95 -21.89
N GLY A 152 -13.67 -9.26 -23.17
CA GLY A 152 -14.64 -9.88 -24.07
C GLY A 152 -15.14 -11.25 -23.59
N ALA A 153 -14.28 -12.03 -22.92
CA ALA A 153 -14.70 -13.26 -22.25
C ALA A 153 -15.63 -12.98 -21.06
N TYR A 154 -15.34 -11.94 -20.27
CA TYR A 154 -16.26 -11.48 -19.23
C TYR A 154 -17.59 -11.02 -19.81
N GLU A 155 -17.60 -10.19 -20.86
CA GLU A 155 -18.84 -9.77 -21.54
C GLU A 155 -19.66 -10.95 -22.04
N LYS A 156 -19.00 -11.97 -22.57
CA LYS A 156 -19.67 -13.14 -23.13
C LYS A 156 -20.32 -14.05 -22.09
N TYR A 157 -19.67 -14.26 -20.94
CA TYR A 157 -20.06 -15.31 -20.00
C TYR A 157 -20.59 -14.78 -18.66
N ALA A 158 -20.33 -13.51 -18.33
CA ALA A 158 -20.60 -12.98 -17.00
C ALA A 158 -20.96 -11.49 -16.97
N PHE A 159 -21.36 -10.89 -18.10
CA PHE A 159 -21.64 -9.46 -18.14
C PHE A 159 -22.70 -9.05 -17.12
N GLY A 160 -22.36 -8.08 -16.26
CA GLY A 160 -23.22 -7.63 -15.17
C GLY A 160 -23.04 -8.38 -13.84
N PHE A 161 -22.26 -9.47 -13.80
CA PHE A 161 -21.78 -10.06 -12.56
C PHE A 161 -20.52 -9.35 -12.08
N ASP A 162 -20.16 -9.56 -10.81
CA ASP A 162 -18.94 -8.97 -10.26
C ASP A 162 -17.68 -9.58 -10.90
N GLU A 163 -17.66 -10.89 -11.13
CA GLU A 163 -16.51 -11.60 -11.69
C GLU A 163 -16.93 -12.69 -12.70
N VAL A 164 -16.03 -13.02 -13.60
CA VAL A 164 -16.18 -14.18 -14.49
C VAL A 164 -15.39 -15.39 -13.97
N GLN A 165 -16.00 -16.56 -14.10
CA GLN A 165 -15.40 -17.88 -13.90
C GLN A 165 -15.14 -18.53 -15.27
N PRO A 166 -13.96 -18.34 -15.90
CA PRO A 166 -13.75 -18.71 -17.29
C PRO A 166 -13.87 -20.21 -17.56
N LYS A 167 -13.49 -21.07 -16.62
CA LYS A 167 -13.58 -22.53 -16.79
C LYS A 167 -15.02 -23.05 -16.65
N SER A 168 -15.79 -22.42 -15.75
CA SER A 168 -17.20 -22.76 -15.50
C SER A 168 -18.16 -22.01 -16.41
N LEU A 169 -17.68 -21.04 -17.20
CA LEU A 169 -18.45 -20.20 -18.13
C LEU A 169 -19.65 -19.52 -17.47
N ARG A 170 -19.43 -18.91 -16.31
CA ARG A 170 -20.48 -18.25 -15.52
C ARG A 170 -19.95 -17.05 -14.73
N GLY A 171 -20.89 -16.20 -14.28
CA GLY A 171 -20.58 -15.10 -13.36
C GLY A 171 -20.66 -15.51 -11.90
N SER A 172 -20.01 -14.70 -11.03
CA SER A 172 -20.18 -14.74 -9.59
C SER A 172 -20.32 -13.34 -9.01
N ASN A 173 -21.13 -13.19 -7.94
CA ASN A 173 -21.34 -11.93 -7.23
C ASN A 173 -20.76 -12.02 -5.82
N ASN A 174 -19.52 -11.62 -5.67
CA ASN A 174 -18.76 -11.63 -4.42
C ASN A 174 -18.48 -10.23 -3.87
N GLN A 175 -18.76 -9.18 -4.67
CA GLN A 175 -18.62 -7.76 -4.30
C GLN A 175 -19.98 -7.07 -4.10
N GLY A 176 -21.06 -7.83 -3.95
CA GLY A 176 -22.40 -7.30 -3.74
C GLY A 176 -23.28 -7.28 -4.99
N GLY A 177 -22.82 -7.81 -6.10
CA GLY A 177 -23.58 -7.84 -7.37
C GLY A 177 -23.71 -6.45 -7.98
N VAL A 178 -22.62 -5.68 -7.96
CA VAL A 178 -22.54 -4.29 -8.43
C VAL A 178 -21.86 -4.17 -9.79
N SER A 179 -21.72 -5.28 -10.51
CA SER A 179 -20.96 -5.34 -11.77
C SER A 179 -19.51 -4.90 -11.62
N ALA A 180 -18.82 -5.38 -10.57
CA ALA A 180 -17.50 -4.89 -10.18
C ALA A 180 -16.47 -4.95 -11.33
N SER A 181 -16.46 -6.02 -12.16
CA SER A 181 -15.56 -6.08 -13.32
C SER A 181 -15.84 -5.00 -14.37
N VAL A 182 -17.08 -4.53 -14.51
CA VAL A 182 -17.38 -3.42 -15.44
C VAL A 182 -16.81 -2.12 -14.91
N ILE A 183 -16.96 -1.88 -13.59
CA ILE A 183 -16.48 -0.65 -12.95
C ILE A 183 -14.95 -0.63 -12.93
N ASP A 184 -14.32 -1.74 -12.55
CA ASP A 184 -12.86 -1.87 -12.51
C ASP A 184 -12.22 -1.77 -13.91
N ALA A 185 -12.96 -2.14 -14.97
CA ALA A 185 -12.47 -2.07 -16.34
C ALA A 185 -12.67 -0.71 -17.02
N ILE A 186 -13.70 0.08 -16.65
CA ILE A 186 -14.20 1.17 -17.49
C ILE A 186 -13.17 2.27 -17.78
N ASP A 187 -12.38 2.67 -16.80
CA ASP A 187 -11.33 3.66 -17.01
C ASP A 187 -10.15 3.08 -17.81
N THR A 188 -9.83 1.80 -17.63
CA THR A 188 -8.82 1.09 -18.42
C THR A 188 -9.24 0.99 -19.89
N LEU A 189 -10.51 0.65 -20.16
CA LEU A 189 -11.06 0.63 -21.50
C LEU A 189 -10.94 2.01 -22.17
N LYS A 190 -11.26 3.07 -21.44
CA LYS A 190 -11.13 4.45 -21.93
C LYS A 190 -9.68 4.85 -22.21
N ILE A 191 -8.76 4.57 -21.28
CA ILE A 191 -7.33 4.85 -21.41
C ILE A 191 -6.73 4.08 -22.60
N MET A 192 -7.12 2.83 -22.77
CA MET A 192 -6.67 1.98 -23.88
C MET A 192 -7.35 2.27 -25.21
N LYS A 193 -8.31 3.20 -25.26
CA LYS A 193 -9.09 3.55 -26.46
C LYS A 193 -9.87 2.35 -27.04
N LEU A 194 -10.40 1.51 -26.18
CA LEU A 194 -11.33 0.43 -26.48
C LEU A 194 -12.76 0.99 -26.47
N GLU A 195 -13.08 1.85 -27.44
CA GLU A 195 -14.29 2.69 -27.42
C GLU A 195 -15.58 1.88 -27.48
N GLU A 196 -15.63 0.77 -28.24
CA GLU A 196 -16.83 -0.07 -28.33
C GLU A 196 -17.11 -0.76 -26.99
N GLU A 197 -16.09 -1.33 -26.35
CA GLU A 197 -16.18 -1.96 -25.04
C GLU A 197 -16.54 -0.92 -23.98
N TYR A 198 -15.94 0.27 -24.05
CA TYR A 198 -16.23 1.39 -23.16
C TYR A 198 -17.70 1.83 -23.25
N GLU A 199 -18.24 2.02 -24.45
CA GLU A 199 -19.63 2.44 -24.63
C GLU A 199 -20.62 1.38 -24.13
N ARG A 200 -20.32 0.08 -24.30
CA ARG A 200 -21.13 -1.00 -23.71
C ARG A 200 -21.08 -0.97 -22.19
N ALA A 201 -19.89 -0.81 -21.60
CA ALA A 201 -19.70 -0.69 -20.16
C ALA A 201 -20.44 0.54 -19.61
N ARG A 202 -20.30 1.69 -20.26
CA ARG A 202 -20.98 2.95 -19.92
C ARG A 202 -22.50 2.79 -19.93
N ALA A 203 -23.05 2.26 -21.04
CA ALA A 203 -24.49 2.05 -21.18
C ALA A 203 -25.03 1.12 -20.06
N HIS A 204 -24.26 0.08 -19.71
CA HIS A 204 -24.62 -0.84 -18.63
C HIS A 204 -24.65 -0.15 -17.26
N LEU A 205 -23.61 0.60 -16.90
CA LEU A 205 -23.48 1.25 -15.58
C LEU A 205 -24.47 2.40 -15.38
N LEU A 206 -24.87 3.07 -16.45
CA LEU A 206 -25.82 4.17 -16.39
C LEU A 206 -27.28 3.72 -16.44
N ASN A 207 -27.54 2.43 -16.67
CA ASN A 207 -28.90 1.88 -16.68
C ASN A 207 -29.24 1.30 -15.30
N ASP A 208 -30.25 1.86 -14.64
CA ASP A 208 -30.72 1.44 -13.32
C ASP A 208 -31.14 -0.03 -13.22
N LYS A 209 -31.52 -0.65 -14.35
CA LYS A 209 -31.96 -2.04 -14.36
C LYS A 209 -30.84 -3.05 -14.49
N THR A 210 -29.68 -2.63 -14.93
CA THR A 210 -28.55 -3.53 -15.24
C THR A 210 -27.30 -3.29 -14.44
N SER A 211 -27.05 -2.06 -13.97
CA SER A 211 -25.81 -1.67 -13.28
C SER A 211 -25.53 -2.45 -12.00
N GLY A 212 -26.55 -3.00 -11.36
CA GLY A 212 -26.45 -3.63 -10.04
C GLY A 212 -26.28 -2.65 -8.89
N LEU A 213 -26.02 -1.35 -9.16
CA LEU A 213 -25.83 -0.34 -8.11
C LEU A 213 -27.10 -0.09 -7.28
N GLU A 214 -28.28 -0.33 -7.83
CA GLU A 214 -29.54 -0.30 -7.08
C GLU A 214 -29.63 -1.42 -6.03
N ASN A 215 -28.87 -2.48 -6.17
CA ASN A 215 -28.80 -3.54 -5.16
C ASN A 215 -28.26 -2.99 -3.83
N LEU A 216 -27.37 -1.99 -3.87
CA LEU A 216 -26.83 -1.34 -2.68
C LEU A 216 -27.88 -0.68 -1.79
N ALA A 217 -29.07 -0.38 -2.33
CA ALA A 217 -30.18 0.23 -1.58
C ALA A 217 -31.38 -0.71 -1.41
N SER A 218 -31.30 -1.95 -1.92
CA SER A 218 -32.44 -2.86 -1.97
C SER A 218 -32.34 -3.98 -0.93
N SER A 219 -33.50 -4.48 -0.49
CA SER A 219 -33.58 -5.66 0.38
C SER A 219 -33.04 -6.95 -0.27
N ARG A 220 -32.74 -6.93 -1.57
CA ARG A 220 -32.15 -8.07 -2.29
C ARG A 220 -30.73 -8.35 -1.82
N LEU A 221 -29.98 -7.30 -1.43
CA LEU A 221 -28.66 -7.42 -0.84
C LEU A 221 -28.79 -7.58 0.69
N ASN A 222 -29.26 -8.72 1.16
CA ASN A 222 -29.38 -9.02 2.59
C ASN A 222 -28.07 -9.56 3.19
N GLN A 223 -26.93 -9.02 2.71
CA GLN A 223 -25.60 -9.36 3.24
C GLN A 223 -24.77 -8.09 3.38
N GLY A 224 -23.74 -8.15 4.22
CA GLY A 224 -22.75 -7.07 4.32
C GLY A 224 -21.86 -6.99 3.08
N ILE A 225 -21.51 -5.78 2.70
CA ILE A 225 -20.45 -5.48 1.71
C ILE A 225 -19.24 -4.90 2.42
N SER A 226 -18.05 -5.13 1.88
CA SER A 226 -16.83 -4.51 2.38
C SER A 226 -16.85 -3.00 2.10
N VAL A 227 -16.63 -2.20 3.14
CA VAL A 227 -16.51 -0.74 3.01
C VAL A 227 -15.26 -0.39 2.20
N PHE A 228 -14.15 -1.08 2.50
CA PHE A 228 -12.87 -0.90 1.81
C PHE A 228 -12.96 -1.24 0.32
N GLU A 229 -13.39 -2.46 -0.03
CA GLU A 229 -13.49 -2.89 -1.44
C GLU A 229 -14.46 -2.02 -2.24
N THR A 230 -15.60 -1.66 -1.64
CA THR A 230 -16.57 -0.75 -2.30
C THR A 230 -15.98 0.64 -2.50
N ASN A 231 -15.17 1.14 -1.55
CA ASN A 231 -14.51 2.44 -1.68
C ASN A 231 -13.48 2.43 -2.81
N ILE A 232 -12.50 1.52 -2.78
CA ILE A 232 -11.37 1.58 -3.71
C ILE A 232 -11.76 1.21 -5.15
N ARG A 233 -12.63 0.19 -5.33
CA ARG A 233 -13.07 -0.30 -6.64
C ARG A 233 -14.24 0.50 -7.17
N VAL A 234 -15.37 0.49 -6.43
CA VAL A 234 -16.63 0.98 -6.98
C VAL A 234 -16.67 2.51 -6.96
N LEU A 235 -16.40 3.13 -5.81
CA LEU A 235 -16.36 4.58 -5.71
C LEU A 235 -15.15 5.14 -6.49
N GLY A 236 -13.98 4.53 -6.34
CA GLY A 236 -12.76 4.92 -7.06
C GLY A 236 -12.90 4.85 -8.57
N GLY A 237 -13.42 3.75 -9.11
CA GLY A 237 -13.65 3.58 -10.55
C GLY A 237 -14.64 4.60 -11.14
N LEU A 238 -15.75 4.88 -10.42
CA LEU A 238 -16.73 5.88 -10.85
C LEU A 238 -16.18 7.32 -10.81
N LEU A 239 -15.36 7.65 -9.81
CA LEU A 239 -14.68 8.95 -9.74
C LEU A 239 -13.61 9.10 -10.83
N SER A 240 -12.86 8.03 -11.09
CA SER A 240 -11.86 7.99 -12.16
C SER A 240 -12.46 8.25 -13.51
N ILE A 241 -13.51 7.52 -13.89
CA ILE A 241 -14.13 7.71 -15.19
C ILE A 241 -14.84 9.06 -15.30
N TYR A 242 -15.37 9.61 -14.20
CA TYR A 242 -15.84 10.98 -14.15
C TYR A 242 -14.72 11.97 -14.46
N ASP A 243 -13.56 11.85 -13.77
CA ASP A 243 -12.42 12.75 -13.97
C ASP A 243 -11.84 12.66 -15.40
N LEU A 244 -11.88 11.47 -16.04
CA LEU A 244 -11.42 11.26 -17.41
C LEU A 244 -12.38 11.80 -18.49
N THR A 245 -13.70 11.85 -18.20
CA THR A 245 -14.72 12.12 -19.22
C THR A 245 -15.56 13.37 -18.95
N SER A 246 -15.58 13.84 -17.70
CA SER A 246 -16.50 14.88 -17.19
C SER A 246 -18.00 14.52 -17.39
N ASP A 247 -18.34 13.21 -17.45
CA ASP A 247 -19.72 12.76 -17.52
C ASP A 247 -20.36 12.75 -16.13
N GLU A 248 -21.19 13.74 -15.84
CA GLU A 248 -21.89 13.95 -14.56
C GLU A 248 -22.71 12.75 -14.08
N ASN A 249 -23.12 11.86 -14.98
CA ASN A 249 -23.85 10.66 -14.60
C ASN A 249 -22.98 9.74 -13.72
N PHE A 250 -21.66 9.66 -13.98
CA PHE A 250 -20.76 8.87 -13.15
C PHE A 250 -20.58 9.49 -11.75
N LEU A 251 -20.54 10.83 -11.65
CA LEU A 251 -20.51 11.49 -10.34
C LEU A 251 -21.78 11.21 -9.53
N GLN A 252 -22.94 11.19 -10.18
CA GLN A 252 -24.19 10.81 -9.51
C GLN A 252 -24.15 9.36 -9.01
N ARG A 253 -23.60 8.43 -9.80
CA ARG A 253 -23.40 7.04 -9.37
C ARG A 253 -22.40 6.95 -8.20
N ALA A 254 -21.32 7.72 -8.22
CA ALA A 254 -20.36 7.80 -7.13
C ALA A 254 -21.03 8.26 -5.81
N VAL A 255 -21.89 9.28 -5.88
CA VAL A 255 -22.71 9.74 -4.74
C VAL A 255 -23.66 8.65 -4.23
N GLN A 256 -24.28 7.88 -5.13
CA GLN A 256 -25.15 6.76 -4.77
C GLN A 256 -24.37 5.71 -3.96
N VAL A 257 -23.18 5.30 -4.43
CA VAL A 257 -22.31 4.33 -3.76
C VAL A 257 -21.83 4.85 -2.42
N ALA A 258 -21.36 6.09 -2.35
CA ALA A 258 -20.90 6.71 -1.12
C ALA A 258 -22.01 6.78 -0.05
N ASN A 259 -23.26 7.09 -0.44
CA ASN A 259 -24.41 7.05 0.46
C ASN A 259 -24.72 5.64 0.99
N ALA A 260 -24.44 4.58 0.20
CA ALA A 260 -24.65 3.20 0.64
C ALA A 260 -23.67 2.77 1.72
N ILE A 261 -22.40 3.23 1.65
CA ILE A 261 -21.38 2.88 2.65
C ILE A 261 -21.26 3.89 3.80
N ALA A 262 -21.82 5.11 3.67
CA ALA A 262 -21.76 6.15 4.69
C ALA A 262 -22.21 5.70 6.11
N PRO A 263 -23.25 4.86 6.29
CA PRO A 263 -23.65 4.40 7.62
C PRO A 263 -22.55 3.60 8.36
N ALA A 264 -21.54 3.08 7.67
CA ALA A 264 -20.40 2.42 8.32
C ALA A 264 -19.59 3.37 9.20
N PHE A 265 -19.64 4.68 8.95
CA PHE A 265 -18.93 5.71 9.72
C PHE A 265 -19.70 6.18 10.97
N GLU A 266 -20.94 5.73 11.16
CA GLU A 266 -21.77 6.07 12.33
C GLU A 266 -21.31 5.32 13.57
N THR A 267 -20.02 5.44 13.91
CA THR A 267 -19.39 4.88 15.10
C THR A 267 -19.04 5.97 16.11
N LYS A 268 -18.82 5.61 17.36
CA LYS A 268 -18.45 6.59 18.38
C LYS A 268 -17.11 7.29 18.09
N SER A 269 -16.13 6.57 17.56
CA SER A 269 -14.81 7.12 17.27
C SER A 269 -14.74 7.81 15.90
N GLY A 270 -15.53 7.39 14.93
CA GLY A 270 -15.42 7.74 13.51
C GLY A 270 -14.59 6.75 12.70
N ILE A 271 -13.99 5.73 13.32
CA ILE A 271 -13.42 4.60 12.60
C ILE A 271 -14.58 3.77 12.02
N PRO A 272 -14.61 3.54 10.69
CA PRO A 272 -15.72 2.82 10.09
C PRO A 272 -15.74 1.34 10.47
N TYR A 273 -16.90 0.72 10.36
CA TYR A 273 -17.00 -0.73 10.33
C TYR A 273 -16.36 -1.28 9.04
N THR A 274 -15.77 -2.46 9.11
CA THR A 274 -15.18 -3.15 7.96
C THR A 274 -16.25 -3.58 6.94
N MET A 275 -17.39 -4.03 7.44
CA MET A 275 -18.54 -4.47 6.65
C MET A 275 -19.76 -3.62 6.97
N ILE A 276 -20.58 -3.36 5.97
CA ILE A 276 -21.87 -2.68 6.13
C ILE A 276 -22.95 -3.41 5.34
N ASN A 277 -24.11 -3.60 5.94
CA ASN A 277 -25.29 -3.94 5.19
C ASN A 277 -26.01 -2.62 4.80
N PRO A 278 -25.99 -2.22 3.53
CA PRO A 278 -26.48 -0.91 3.14
C PRO A 278 -28.00 -0.73 3.35
N PHE A 279 -28.75 -1.82 3.28
CA PHE A 279 -30.21 -1.80 3.46
C PHE A 279 -30.58 -1.67 4.95
N THR A 280 -30.03 -2.50 5.82
CA THR A 280 -30.33 -2.45 7.25
C THR A 280 -29.52 -1.41 8.01
N LYS A 281 -28.48 -0.82 7.38
CA LYS A 281 -27.52 0.10 7.95
C LYS A 281 -26.74 -0.47 9.15
N LYS A 282 -26.67 -1.79 9.27
CA LYS A 282 -25.91 -2.46 10.31
C LYS A 282 -24.48 -2.68 9.86
N GLY A 283 -23.55 -2.10 10.60
CA GLY A 283 -22.11 -2.32 10.42
C GLY A 283 -21.56 -3.36 11.38
N GLU A 284 -20.52 -4.07 10.94
CA GLU A 284 -19.80 -5.05 11.74
C GLU A 284 -18.32 -5.11 11.36
N CYS A 285 -17.51 -5.59 12.30
CA CYS A 285 -16.13 -5.99 12.07
C CYS A 285 -15.97 -7.47 12.38
N PHE A 286 -14.97 -8.10 11.79
CA PHE A 286 -14.75 -9.53 11.96
C PHE A 286 -14.38 -9.88 13.42
N SER A 287 -15.10 -10.84 14.00
CA SER A 287 -14.89 -11.27 15.39
C SER A 287 -13.49 -11.85 15.64
N PHE A 288 -12.89 -12.48 14.65
CA PHE A 288 -11.51 -13.01 14.73
C PHE A 288 -10.43 -11.92 14.81
N TYR A 289 -10.76 -10.67 14.46
CA TYR A 289 -9.93 -9.48 14.73
C TYR A 289 -10.40 -8.70 15.98
N GLN A 290 -11.01 -9.37 16.95
CA GLN A 290 -11.55 -8.77 18.18
C GLN A 290 -12.57 -7.64 17.89
N ASN A 291 -13.39 -7.81 16.87
CA ASN A 291 -14.35 -6.81 16.38
C ASN A 291 -13.68 -5.45 16.05
N SER A 292 -12.45 -5.49 15.59
CA SER A 292 -11.68 -4.32 15.19
C SER A 292 -11.68 -4.16 13.66
N ALA A 293 -11.61 -2.92 13.20
CA ALA A 293 -11.33 -2.58 11.81
C ALA A 293 -9.84 -2.80 11.52
N VAL A 294 -9.52 -3.12 10.27
CA VAL A 294 -8.16 -3.27 9.78
C VAL A 294 -7.58 -1.88 9.47
N LEU A 295 -6.29 -1.69 9.71
CA LEU A 295 -5.61 -0.41 9.45
C LEU A 295 -5.73 0.02 7.99
N ALA A 296 -5.47 -0.89 7.04
CA ALA A 296 -5.64 -0.63 5.61
C ALA A 296 -7.08 -0.22 5.29
N ASP A 297 -8.09 -0.98 5.76
CA ASP A 297 -9.50 -0.67 5.51
C ASP A 297 -9.89 0.73 6.02
N ALA A 298 -9.54 1.05 7.26
CA ALA A 298 -9.90 2.32 7.88
C ALA A 298 -9.07 3.49 7.36
N GLY A 299 -7.82 3.25 6.99
CA GLY A 299 -6.85 4.26 6.59
C GLY A 299 -6.79 4.54 5.08
N THR A 300 -7.62 3.89 4.27
CA THR A 300 -7.60 3.99 2.79
C THR A 300 -8.93 4.55 2.28
N LEU A 301 -9.21 5.81 2.60
CA LEU A 301 -10.50 6.46 2.29
C LEU A 301 -10.31 7.86 1.67
N GLN A 302 -9.13 8.47 1.84
CA GLN A 302 -8.92 9.89 1.62
C GLN A 302 -8.99 10.27 0.16
N LEU A 303 -8.43 9.46 -0.73
CA LEU A 303 -8.42 9.78 -2.16
C LEU A 303 -9.85 9.86 -2.70
N GLU A 304 -10.66 8.85 -2.43
CA GLU A 304 -12.02 8.78 -2.93
C GLU A 304 -12.94 9.80 -2.26
N PHE A 305 -12.97 9.83 -0.92
CA PHE A 305 -13.87 10.72 -0.19
C PHE A 305 -13.50 12.19 -0.32
N PHE A 306 -12.21 12.55 -0.37
CA PHE A 306 -11.80 13.92 -0.60
C PHE A 306 -12.05 14.34 -2.05
N THR A 307 -11.80 13.45 -3.02
CA THR A 307 -12.17 13.69 -4.43
C THR A 307 -13.68 13.87 -4.58
N LEU A 308 -14.48 13.00 -3.97
CA LEU A 308 -15.93 13.13 -3.99
C LEU A 308 -16.41 14.46 -3.38
N ALA A 309 -15.85 14.85 -2.23
CA ALA A 309 -16.14 16.14 -1.59
C ALA A 309 -15.79 17.31 -2.51
N ASP A 310 -14.65 17.23 -3.18
CA ASP A 310 -14.20 18.29 -4.10
C ASP A 310 -15.09 18.38 -5.35
N ARG A 311 -15.43 17.25 -5.96
CA ARG A 311 -16.26 17.24 -7.18
C ARG A 311 -17.71 17.64 -6.91
N THR A 312 -18.28 17.19 -5.78
CA THR A 312 -19.68 17.50 -5.39
C THR A 312 -19.82 18.80 -4.62
N LYS A 313 -18.72 19.38 -4.10
CA LYS A 313 -18.70 20.49 -3.13
C LYS A 313 -19.48 20.19 -1.84
N ASP A 314 -19.74 18.90 -1.55
CA ASP A 314 -20.42 18.46 -0.33
C ASP A 314 -19.39 18.05 0.73
N ARG A 315 -19.27 18.90 1.74
CA ARG A 315 -18.33 18.77 2.86
C ARG A 315 -18.49 17.48 3.67
N LYS A 316 -19.66 16.88 3.69
CA LYS A 316 -19.92 15.68 4.50
C LYS A 316 -18.97 14.52 4.14
N TRP A 317 -18.62 14.39 2.85
CA TRP A 317 -17.72 13.34 2.37
C TRP A 317 -16.31 13.51 2.93
N TYR A 318 -15.81 14.73 2.88
CA TYR A 318 -14.53 15.07 3.51
C TYR A 318 -14.53 14.75 5.00
N GLU A 319 -15.60 15.08 5.74
CA GLU A 319 -15.66 14.90 7.21
C GLU A 319 -15.55 13.43 7.62
N TYR A 320 -16.08 12.49 6.85
CA TYR A 320 -15.96 11.05 7.13
C TYR A 320 -14.49 10.60 7.12
N ALA A 321 -13.79 10.79 6.02
CA ALA A 321 -12.40 10.37 5.90
C ALA A 321 -11.47 11.16 6.83
N LYS A 322 -11.71 12.46 6.98
CA LYS A 322 -10.94 13.34 7.88
C LYS A 322 -11.01 12.86 9.32
N LYS A 323 -12.22 12.62 9.84
CA LYS A 323 -12.42 12.15 11.22
C LYS A 323 -11.74 10.81 11.47
N THR A 324 -11.83 9.88 10.53
CA THR A 324 -11.15 8.59 10.61
C THR A 324 -9.64 8.78 10.70
N MET A 325 -9.06 9.59 9.82
CA MET A 325 -7.62 9.83 9.82
C MET A 325 -7.12 10.58 11.04
N ASP A 326 -7.89 11.54 11.56
CA ASP A 326 -7.52 12.22 12.81
C ASP A 326 -7.41 11.24 13.99
N VAL A 327 -8.31 10.26 14.05
CA VAL A 327 -8.24 9.21 15.07
C VAL A 327 -7.02 8.33 14.88
N ILE A 328 -6.77 7.85 13.65
CA ILE A 328 -5.60 7.00 13.36
C ILE A 328 -4.31 7.75 13.69
N LEU A 329 -4.14 8.98 13.17
CA LEU A 329 -2.93 9.78 13.34
C LEU A 329 -2.77 10.37 14.77
N SER A 330 -3.78 10.22 15.62
CA SER A 330 -3.66 10.54 17.05
C SER A 330 -2.86 9.50 17.84
N TYR A 331 -2.60 8.33 17.27
CA TYR A 331 -1.80 7.28 17.91
C TYR A 331 -0.41 7.78 18.30
N LYS A 332 -0.02 7.47 19.52
CA LYS A 332 1.31 7.80 20.05
C LYS A 332 2.00 6.53 20.52
N PRO A 333 3.10 6.15 19.89
CA PRO A 333 3.88 4.99 20.31
C PRO A 333 4.49 5.23 21.72
N ILE A 334 4.47 4.19 22.57
CA ILE A 334 4.99 4.27 23.94
C ILE A 334 6.52 4.50 23.94
N SER A 335 7.22 3.89 23.01
CA SER A 335 8.68 3.99 22.87
C SER A 335 9.05 4.18 21.39
N PRO A 336 8.98 5.42 20.87
CA PRO A 336 9.07 5.70 19.43
C PRO A 336 10.37 5.27 18.75
N ASN A 337 11.45 5.10 19.50
CA ASN A 337 12.75 4.64 18.99
C ASN A 337 12.97 3.13 19.16
N SER A 338 11.96 2.41 19.65
CA SER A 338 12.03 0.97 19.89
C SER A 338 11.35 0.18 18.79
N ILE A 339 11.92 -0.95 18.41
CA ILE A 339 11.30 -1.94 17.52
C ILE A 339 9.96 -2.48 18.08
N MET A 340 9.70 -2.29 19.38
CA MET A 340 8.44 -2.71 20.00
C MET A 340 7.26 -1.81 19.62
N THR A 341 7.50 -0.50 19.49
CA THR A 341 6.49 0.51 19.15
C THR A 341 7.16 1.63 18.35
N PRO A 342 7.53 1.38 17.08
CA PRO A 342 8.26 2.35 16.26
C PRO A 342 7.43 3.58 15.93
N LEU A 343 8.06 4.74 15.82
CA LEU A 343 7.42 5.95 15.34
C LEU A 343 6.98 5.78 13.88
N GLY A 344 5.77 6.20 13.54
CA GLY A 344 5.25 6.12 12.17
C GLY A 344 4.77 4.73 11.75
N LEU A 345 4.96 3.68 12.56
CA LEU A 345 4.31 2.40 12.35
C LEU A 345 3.06 2.29 13.21
N TYR A 346 1.97 1.89 12.57
CA TYR A 346 0.66 1.80 13.19
C TYR A 346 0.28 0.34 13.38
N PRO A 347 -0.29 -0.04 14.56
CA PRO A 347 -0.80 -1.39 14.76
C PRO A 347 -1.92 -1.73 13.78
N LEU A 348 -2.04 -3.00 13.40
CA LEU A 348 -2.90 -3.43 12.30
C LEU A 348 -4.40 -3.36 12.58
N PHE A 349 -4.82 -3.18 13.83
CA PHE A 349 -6.24 -3.26 14.20
C PHE A 349 -6.65 -2.11 15.11
N ILE A 350 -7.81 -1.49 14.81
CA ILE A 350 -8.35 -0.37 15.56
C ILE A 350 -9.84 -0.60 15.86
N HIS A 351 -10.25 -0.37 17.11
CA HIS A 351 -11.62 -0.67 17.55
C HIS A 351 -12.59 0.48 17.21
N PRO A 352 -13.68 0.24 16.44
CA PRO A 352 -14.57 1.31 15.95
C PRO A 352 -15.27 2.13 17.05
N SER A 353 -15.59 1.52 18.19
CA SER A 353 -16.27 2.25 19.25
C SER A 353 -15.33 3.12 20.10
N THR A 354 -14.06 2.75 20.21
CA THR A 354 -13.11 3.43 21.12
C THR A 354 -12.04 4.24 20.39
N GLY A 355 -11.80 3.96 19.10
CA GLY A 355 -10.68 4.53 18.35
C GLY A 355 -9.30 4.10 18.86
N LYS A 356 -9.23 3.07 19.69
CA LYS A 356 -7.97 2.55 20.23
C LYS A 356 -7.48 1.40 19.40
N PHE A 357 -6.17 1.36 19.17
CA PHE A 357 -5.51 0.23 18.55
C PHE A 357 -5.57 -0.99 19.48
N THR A 358 -5.81 -2.15 18.86
CA THR A 358 -5.77 -3.47 19.50
C THR A 358 -4.57 -4.24 18.94
N LEU A 359 -4.06 -5.23 19.67
CA LEU A 359 -2.87 -5.99 19.26
C LEU A 359 -1.66 -5.07 18.92
N GLU A 360 -1.34 -4.13 19.82
CA GLU A 360 -0.44 -2.97 19.62
C GLU A 360 1.00 -3.28 19.17
N ARG A 361 1.36 -4.52 18.90
CA ARG A 361 2.74 -4.91 18.57
C ARG A 361 2.84 -5.74 17.30
N SER A 362 1.88 -5.57 16.41
CA SER A 362 1.87 -6.20 15.09
C SER A 362 1.80 -5.13 14.01
N TYR A 363 2.81 -5.07 13.16
CA TYR A 363 2.97 -4.09 12.09
C TYR A 363 3.31 -4.81 10.80
N ALA A 364 2.67 -4.45 9.71
CA ALA A 364 2.97 -4.91 8.36
C ALA A 364 2.90 -3.72 7.39
N VAL A 365 3.66 -3.80 6.32
CA VAL A 365 3.59 -2.90 5.17
C VAL A 365 3.01 -3.65 3.95
N GLY A 366 2.79 -4.94 4.07
CA GLY A 366 1.97 -5.75 3.19
C GLY A 366 0.54 -5.85 3.71
N ALA A 367 -0.10 -7.00 3.52
CA ALA A 367 -1.49 -7.24 3.87
C ALA A 367 -1.90 -6.68 5.24
N LEU A 368 -3.06 -6.05 5.30
CA LEU A 368 -3.69 -5.40 6.46
C LEU A 368 -3.13 -4.02 6.83
N GLY A 369 -1.94 -3.63 6.36
CA GLY A 369 -1.33 -2.33 6.68
C GLY A 369 -0.98 -1.49 5.45
N ASP A 370 -0.83 -2.09 4.30
CA ASP A 370 -0.30 -1.61 3.02
C ASP A 370 -0.82 -0.23 2.58
N SER A 371 -2.04 -0.16 2.10
CA SER A 371 -2.63 1.01 1.47
C SER A 371 -2.84 2.20 2.42
N PHE A 372 -2.80 2.00 3.75
CA PHE A 372 -2.74 3.11 4.70
C PHE A 372 -1.47 3.97 4.47
N TYR A 373 -0.30 3.32 4.38
CA TYR A 373 0.96 4.02 4.14
C TYR A 373 1.02 4.64 2.74
N GLU A 374 0.46 3.96 1.78
CA GLU A 374 0.32 4.42 0.41
C GLU A 374 -0.51 5.71 0.33
N TYR A 375 -1.66 5.76 1.03
CA TYR A 375 -2.56 6.92 0.99
C TYR A 375 -2.01 8.13 1.73
N LEU A 376 -1.07 7.99 2.65
CA LEU A 376 -0.36 9.13 3.25
C LEU A 376 0.34 9.96 2.15
N ILE A 377 1.08 9.33 1.25
CA ILE A 377 1.80 10.06 0.19
C ILE A 377 0.89 10.41 -0.99
N LYS A 378 -0.06 9.55 -1.35
CA LYS A 378 -0.97 9.79 -2.47
C LYS A 378 -1.95 10.92 -2.17
N ALA A 379 -2.53 11.00 -0.98
CA ALA A 379 -3.40 12.11 -0.58
C ALA A 379 -2.62 13.43 -0.47
N TRP A 380 -1.40 13.42 0.09
CA TRP A 380 -0.53 14.59 0.10
C TRP A 380 -0.28 15.12 -1.32
N ARG A 381 -0.13 14.24 -2.31
CA ARG A 381 0.10 14.59 -3.70
C ARG A 381 -1.17 15.04 -4.42
N ALA A 382 -2.29 14.35 -4.22
CA ALA A 382 -3.55 14.61 -4.91
C ALA A 382 -4.15 15.98 -4.57
N PHE A 383 -3.85 16.53 -3.37
CA PHE A 383 -4.42 17.79 -2.88
C PHE A 383 -3.31 18.78 -2.48
N PRO A 384 -2.53 19.32 -3.46
CA PRO A 384 -1.29 20.05 -3.20
C PRO A 384 -1.48 21.37 -2.45
N ASN A 385 -2.66 21.96 -2.48
CA ASN A 385 -2.96 23.24 -1.82
C ASN A 385 -3.78 23.10 -0.52
N ALA A 386 -4.09 21.85 -0.11
CA ALA A 386 -4.84 21.63 1.12
C ALA A 386 -4.04 22.09 2.36
N GLN A 387 -4.67 22.89 3.22
CA GLN A 387 -4.05 23.33 4.46
C GLN A 387 -3.80 22.12 5.37
N GLY A 388 -2.60 22.04 5.98
CA GLY A 388 -2.26 20.95 6.91
C GLY A 388 -1.80 19.65 6.23
N ARG A 389 -1.77 19.56 4.89
CA ARG A 389 -1.33 18.36 4.18
C ARG A 389 0.07 17.86 4.56
N SER A 390 0.93 18.75 5.07
CA SER A 390 2.27 18.40 5.55
C SER A 390 2.25 17.31 6.62
N LYS A 391 1.15 17.20 7.39
CA LYS A 391 0.95 16.13 8.39
C LYS A 391 1.04 14.74 7.75
N TYR A 392 0.40 14.53 6.61
CA TYR A 392 0.45 13.24 5.90
C TYR A 392 1.85 12.94 5.37
N ARG A 393 2.55 13.97 4.87
CA ARG A 393 3.92 13.83 4.43
C ARG A 393 4.87 13.46 5.56
N VAL A 394 4.76 14.14 6.70
CA VAL A 394 5.58 13.85 7.90
C VAL A 394 5.33 12.43 8.39
N GLU A 395 4.06 11.99 8.43
CA GLU A 395 3.75 10.62 8.86
C GLU A 395 4.26 9.57 7.86
N PHE A 396 4.20 9.84 6.55
CA PHE A 396 4.82 8.97 5.56
C PHE A 396 6.33 8.87 5.77
N ASP A 397 7.02 9.99 5.96
CA ASP A 397 8.47 10.01 6.19
C ASP A 397 8.84 9.26 7.48
N ASN A 398 8.12 9.46 8.58
CA ASN A 398 8.29 8.70 9.83
C ASN A 398 8.09 7.19 9.62
N SER A 399 7.09 6.84 8.81
CA SER A 399 6.79 5.43 8.49
C SER A 399 7.93 4.80 7.70
N MET A 400 8.41 5.45 6.66
CA MET A 400 9.48 4.92 5.80
C MET A 400 10.83 4.84 6.53
N ASP A 401 11.12 5.80 7.42
CA ASP A 401 12.29 5.73 8.31
C ASP A 401 12.23 4.48 9.20
N SER A 402 11.06 4.20 9.77
CA SER A 402 10.87 3.02 10.62
C SER A 402 10.89 1.71 9.83
N VAL A 403 10.34 1.69 8.62
CA VAL A 403 10.44 0.55 7.70
C VAL A 403 11.90 0.24 7.40
N LEU A 404 12.68 1.24 6.98
CA LEU A 404 14.12 1.08 6.70
C LEU A 404 14.89 0.57 7.92
N LYS A 405 14.58 1.10 9.08
CA LYS A 405 15.32 0.81 10.32
C LYS A 405 14.97 -0.54 10.93
N PHE A 406 13.70 -0.94 10.90
CA PHE A 406 13.21 -2.06 11.70
C PHE A 406 12.62 -3.20 10.88
N MET A 407 12.17 -2.96 9.63
CA MET A 407 11.48 -3.96 8.83
C MET A 407 12.30 -4.50 7.66
N VAL A 408 13.42 -3.87 7.30
CA VAL A 408 14.28 -4.34 6.21
C VAL A 408 15.41 -5.21 6.75
N SER A 409 15.53 -6.44 6.22
CA SER A 409 16.69 -7.32 6.40
C SER A 409 17.53 -7.33 5.13
N LYS A 410 18.84 -7.12 5.29
CA LYS A 410 19.79 -7.11 4.16
C LYS A 410 20.56 -8.43 4.13
N PHE A 411 20.56 -9.04 2.97
CA PHE A 411 21.26 -10.29 2.71
C PHE A 411 22.30 -10.08 1.61
N PRO A 412 23.58 -10.40 1.83
CA PRO A 412 24.59 -10.37 0.77
C PRO A 412 24.15 -11.24 -0.42
N LYS A 413 23.39 -12.29 -0.13
CA LYS A 413 22.86 -13.24 -1.10
C LYS A 413 21.64 -13.95 -0.56
N LEU A 414 20.56 -14.00 -1.36
CA LEU A 414 19.40 -14.87 -1.15
C LEU A 414 19.28 -15.84 -2.32
N LYS A 415 19.22 -17.13 -2.03
CA LYS A 415 19.05 -18.18 -3.02
C LYS A 415 17.64 -18.72 -3.02
N TRP A 416 17.04 -18.86 -4.17
CA TRP A 416 15.73 -19.51 -4.26
C TRP A 416 15.88 -21.02 -4.05
N GLN A 417 15.12 -21.57 -3.09
CA GLN A 417 15.22 -22.98 -2.71
C GLN A 417 14.85 -23.90 -3.90
N GLY A 418 15.65 -24.94 -4.13
CA GLY A 418 15.43 -25.89 -5.20
C GLY A 418 15.84 -25.42 -6.60
N THR A 419 16.46 -24.24 -6.71
CA THR A 419 16.92 -23.69 -7.99
C THR A 419 18.37 -23.22 -7.94
N SER A 420 18.95 -22.88 -9.08
CA SER A 420 20.24 -22.16 -9.17
C SER A 420 20.09 -20.65 -9.11
N LYS A 421 18.84 -20.14 -9.02
CA LYS A 421 18.56 -18.70 -9.03
C LYS A 421 18.91 -18.07 -7.69
N GLU A 422 19.63 -16.97 -7.73
CA GLU A 422 20.07 -16.21 -6.56
C GLU A 422 19.99 -14.71 -6.81
N LEU A 423 19.78 -13.94 -5.75
CA LEU A 423 19.78 -12.50 -5.74
C LEU A 423 20.89 -12.02 -4.81
N HIS A 424 21.80 -11.21 -5.33
CA HIS A 424 22.86 -10.55 -4.57
C HIS A 424 22.36 -9.21 -4.03
N ASP A 425 22.91 -8.78 -2.88
CA ASP A 425 22.53 -7.55 -2.18
C ASP A 425 20.99 -7.41 -2.05
N ALA A 426 20.37 -8.48 -1.56
CA ALA A 426 18.92 -8.56 -1.44
C ALA A 426 18.44 -7.85 -0.17
N TRP A 427 17.46 -6.96 -0.32
CA TRP A 427 16.77 -6.32 0.79
C TRP A 427 15.38 -6.92 0.91
N PHE A 428 15.10 -7.59 2.02
CA PHE A 428 13.86 -8.31 2.26
C PHE A 428 13.01 -7.54 3.27
N LEU A 429 11.75 -7.27 2.91
CA LEU A 429 10.82 -6.57 3.78
C LEU A 429 10.12 -7.57 4.70
N ASN A 430 10.09 -7.27 5.99
CA ASN A 430 9.58 -8.15 7.04
C ASN A 430 8.37 -7.54 7.71
N ASP A 431 7.49 -8.40 8.24
CA ASP A 431 6.56 -7.98 9.28
C ASP A 431 7.27 -7.80 10.64
N LEU A 432 6.68 -7.01 11.52
CA LEU A 432 7.08 -6.93 12.93
C LEU A 432 6.00 -7.51 13.82
N LYS A 433 6.37 -8.48 14.67
CA LYS A 433 5.45 -9.06 15.66
C LYS A 433 6.14 -9.13 17.02
N ASN A 434 5.60 -8.43 18.02
CA ASN A 434 6.15 -8.39 19.38
C ASN A 434 7.65 -8.02 19.43
N GLY A 435 8.06 -7.02 18.63
CA GLY A 435 9.44 -6.54 18.55
C GLY A 435 10.42 -7.49 17.85
N ARG A 436 9.91 -8.41 17.04
CA ARG A 436 10.72 -9.33 16.23
C ARG A 436 10.35 -9.22 14.77
N GLN A 437 11.34 -9.27 13.91
CA GLN A 437 11.13 -9.42 12.47
C GLN A 437 10.63 -10.84 12.17
N VAL A 438 9.57 -10.91 11.35
CA VAL A 438 9.08 -12.14 10.75
C VAL A 438 9.41 -12.08 9.28
N LEU A 439 10.32 -12.95 8.84
CA LEU A 439 10.86 -13.00 7.48
C LEU A 439 9.83 -13.54 6.48
N ASN A 440 8.69 -12.88 6.42
CA ASN A 440 7.55 -13.21 5.57
C ASN A 440 7.16 -11.96 4.80
N MET A 441 7.01 -12.08 3.50
CA MET A 441 6.61 -11.00 2.60
C MET A 441 5.52 -11.50 1.66
N ASP A 442 4.36 -10.89 1.70
CA ASP A 442 3.33 -11.10 0.68
C ASP A 442 3.59 -10.25 -0.56
N HIS A 443 2.99 -10.64 -1.68
CA HIS A 443 3.14 -9.95 -2.95
C HIS A 443 2.61 -8.51 -2.89
N LEU A 444 1.58 -8.26 -2.07
CA LEU A 444 1.00 -6.93 -1.86
C LEU A 444 2.08 -5.91 -1.49
N ALA A 445 3.03 -6.29 -0.61
CA ALA A 445 4.09 -5.39 -0.16
C ALA A 445 4.98 -4.81 -1.28
N CYS A 446 4.90 -5.36 -2.51
CA CYS A 446 5.66 -4.84 -3.65
C CYS A 446 5.21 -3.44 -4.09
N PHE A 447 3.98 -3.01 -3.74
CA PHE A 447 3.46 -1.66 -3.99
C PHE A 447 4.37 -0.56 -3.41
N ILE A 448 5.11 -0.87 -2.33
CA ILE A 448 5.90 0.11 -1.58
C ILE A 448 6.91 0.86 -2.48
N SER A 449 7.39 0.22 -3.55
CA SER A 449 8.29 0.87 -4.49
C SER A 449 7.67 2.08 -5.15
N GLY A 450 6.40 1.99 -5.57
CA GLY A 450 5.63 3.11 -6.12
C GLY A 450 5.46 4.23 -5.10
N ALA A 451 5.06 3.90 -3.87
CA ALA A 451 4.91 4.86 -2.78
C ALA A 451 6.24 5.57 -2.44
N LEU A 452 7.36 4.85 -2.44
CA LEU A 452 8.69 5.42 -2.22
C LEU A 452 9.12 6.33 -3.35
N VAL A 453 8.82 5.99 -4.61
CA VAL A 453 9.06 6.86 -5.77
C VAL A 453 8.25 8.15 -5.63
N LEU A 454 6.96 8.07 -5.29
CA LEU A 454 6.14 9.26 -5.02
C LEU A 454 6.66 10.06 -3.82
N GLY A 455 7.13 9.39 -2.77
CA GLY A 455 7.71 10.01 -1.59
C GLY A 455 9.05 10.70 -1.85
N ALA A 456 9.81 10.25 -2.85
CA ALA A 456 11.05 10.90 -3.25
C ALA A 456 10.82 12.22 -3.99
N GLU A 457 9.61 12.48 -4.50
CA GLU A 457 9.23 13.77 -5.03
C GLU A 457 9.18 14.81 -3.92
N HIS A 458 9.88 15.92 -4.10
CA HIS A 458 9.98 17.02 -3.12
C HIS A 458 10.54 16.64 -1.74
N ALA A 459 11.22 15.50 -1.61
CA ALA A 459 11.93 15.20 -0.38
C ALA A 459 13.15 16.12 -0.26
N SER A 460 13.27 16.78 0.87
CA SER A 460 14.48 17.53 1.27
C SER A 460 14.87 16.99 2.65
N PRO A 461 16.13 16.71 2.90
CA PRO A 461 17.33 16.90 2.08
C PRO A 461 17.66 15.68 1.19
N ASN A 462 18.62 15.85 0.29
CA ASN A 462 19.05 14.87 -0.73
C ASN A 462 19.26 13.43 -0.23
N ASP A 463 19.53 13.21 1.06
CA ASP A 463 19.81 11.91 1.63
C ASP A 463 18.54 11.05 1.80
N ILE A 464 17.39 11.66 2.15
CA ILE A 464 16.10 10.97 2.22
C ILE A 464 15.67 10.53 0.83
N VAL A 465 15.80 11.40 -0.18
CA VAL A 465 15.47 11.07 -1.58
C VAL A 465 16.29 9.88 -2.07
N LYS A 466 17.59 9.88 -1.83
CA LYS A 466 18.47 8.78 -2.22
C LYS A 466 18.10 7.48 -1.52
N GLY A 467 17.75 7.55 -0.22
CA GLY A 467 17.31 6.39 0.56
C GLY A 467 16.02 5.78 0.04
N TYR A 468 15.03 6.59 -0.31
CA TYR A 468 13.75 6.11 -0.85
C TYR A 468 13.92 5.46 -2.22
N LEU A 469 14.64 6.08 -3.14
CA LEU A 469 14.88 5.51 -4.46
C LEU A 469 15.73 4.23 -4.40
N ALA A 470 16.72 4.18 -3.49
CA ALA A 470 17.50 2.97 -3.28
C ALA A 470 16.64 1.82 -2.74
N LEU A 471 15.77 2.08 -1.75
CA LEU A 471 14.84 1.06 -1.26
C LEU A 471 13.85 0.64 -2.35
N ALA A 472 13.29 1.57 -3.12
CA ALA A 472 12.39 1.26 -4.23
C ALA A 472 13.05 0.37 -5.28
N GLU A 473 14.32 0.62 -5.63
CA GLU A 473 15.10 -0.22 -6.54
C GLU A 473 15.30 -1.63 -6.00
N HIS A 474 15.73 -1.76 -4.74
CA HIS A 474 15.94 -3.07 -4.10
C HIS A 474 14.62 -3.85 -3.99
N MET A 475 13.52 -3.21 -3.60
CA MET A 475 12.21 -3.86 -3.51
C MET A 475 11.68 -4.28 -4.87
N THR A 476 11.76 -3.42 -5.90
CA THR A 476 11.35 -3.77 -7.27
C THR A 476 12.18 -4.95 -7.80
N THR A 477 13.48 -4.94 -7.54
CA THR A 477 14.39 -6.03 -7.95
C THR A 477 14.05 -7.34 -7.23
N LEU A 478 13.76 -7.29 -5.94
CA LEU A 478 13.34 -8.46 -5.16
C LEU A 478 12.01 -9.03 -5.69
N CYS A 479 10.99 -8.17 -5.84
CA CYS A 479 9.67 -8.56 -6.33
C CYS A 479 9.74 -9.16 -7.76
N ARG A 480 10.50 -8.54 -8.66
CA ARG A 480 10.77 -9.11 -9.98
C ARG A 480 11.48 -10.48 -9.87
N ASN A 481 12.38 -10.66 -8.92
CA ASN A 481 13.06 -11.92 -8.71
C ASN A 481 12.11 -13.05 -8.29
N PHE A 482 11.03 -12.74 -7.57
CA PHE A 482 9.98 -13.71 -7.26
C PHE A 482 9.34 -14.32 -8.50
N TYR A 483 9.16 -13.54 -9.56
CA TYR A 483 8.68 -14.01 -10.87
C TYR A 483 9.76 -14.82 -11.60
N HIS A 484 10.93 -14.22 -11.76
CA HIS A 484 12.01 -14.77 -12.55
C HIS A 484 12.51 -16.15 -12.05
N ALA A 485 12.37 -16.40 -10.77
CA ALA A 485 12.86 -17.62 -10.15
C ALA A 485 11.94 -18.82 -10.35
N GLN A 486 10.67 -18.62 -10.71
CA GLN A 486 9.70 -19.69 -10.87
C GLN A 486 9.71 -20.29 -12.28
N ALA A 487 9.31 -21.57 -12.38
CA ALA A 487 9.19 -22.26 -13.67
C ALA A 487 8.13 -21.64 -14.59
N SER A 488 7.01 -21.14 -14.00
CA SER A 488 5.96 -20.44 -14.74
C SER A 488 6.33 -19.02 -15.15
N GLY A 489 7.41 -18.44 -14.58
CA GLY A 489 7.70 -17.01 -14.71
C GLY A 489 6.75 -16.09 -13.95
N LEU A 490 5.95 -16.62 -13.00
CA LEU A 490 5.00 -15.88 -12.17
C LEU A 490 5.37 -16.01 -10.69
N SER A 491 5.08 -14.95 -9.89
CA SER A 491 5.38 -14.90 -8.46
C SER A 491 4.41 -15.74 -7.63
N PRO A 492 4.89 -16.44 -6.58
CA PRO A 492 4.01 -16.89 -5.52
C PRO A 492 3.41 -15.70 -4.76
N ASP A 493 2.28 -15.92 -4.10
CA ASP A 493 1.55 -14.88 -3.34
C ASP A 493 2.27 -14.51 -2.03
N VAL A 494 3.00 -15.46 -1.43
CA VAL A 494 3.78 -15.24 -0.19
C VAL A 494 5.14 -15.90 -0.29
N VAL A 495 6.19 -15.16 0.07
CA VAL A 495 7.58 -15.60 0.10
C VAL A 495 8.13 -15.50 1.52
N VAL A 496 8.85 -16.52 1.95
CA VAL A 496 9.56 -16.54 3.24
C VAL A 496 11.06 -16.59 2.99
N ALA A 497 11.82 -15.80 3.73
CA ALA A 497 13.27 -15.90 3.77
C ALA A 497 13.74 -16.62 5.03
N ALA A 498 14.70 -17.53 4.88
CA ALA A 498 15.35 -18.23 5.97
C ALA A 498 16.71 -17.59 6.27
N SER A 499 16.82 -16.86 7.37
CA SER A 499 18.02 -16.09 7.73
C SER A 499 19.27 -16.96 7.89
N ALA A 500 19.12 -18.17 8.44
CA ALA A 500 20.23 -19.06 8.71
C ALA A 500 20.87 -19.65 7.44
N SER A 501 20.12 -19.82 6.36
CA SER A 501 20.59 -20.44 5.12
C SER A 501 20.79 -19.47 3.96
N GLY A 502 20.37 -18.20 4.11
CA GLY A 502 20.33 -17.25 2.98
C GLY A 502 19.46 -17.76 1.82
N SER A 503 18.40 -18.51 2.15
CA SER A 503 17.45 -19.04 1.16
C SER A 503 16.08 -18.41 1.28
N MET A 504 15.30 -18.42 0.18
CA MET A 504 13.91 -18.01 0.15
C MET A 504 13.05 -19.03 -0.61
N TYR A 505 11.75 -19.10 -0.29
CA TYR A 505 10.80 -20.03 -0.91
C TYR A 505 9.37 -19.51 -0.81
N GLY A 506 8.50 -19.91 -1.72
CA GLY A 506 7.09 -19.61 -1.69
C GLY A 506 6.33 -20.52 -0.71
N THR A 507 5.48 -19.95 0.13
CA THR A 507 4.58 -20.69 1.02
C THR A 507 3.15 -20.73 0.49
N HIS A 508 2.68 -19.67 -0.16
CA HIS A 508 1.44 -19.62 -0.92
C HIS A 508 1.84 -19.52 -2.40
N ASN A 509 1.86 -20.67 -3.07
CA ASN A 509 2.41 -20.77 -4.42
C ASN A 509 1.40 -20.46 -5.54
N GLN A 510 0.23 -19.95 -5.22
CA GLN A 510 -0.73 -19.42 -6.18
C GLN A 510 -0.27 -18.07 -6.73
N ASN A 511 -0.72 -17.74 -7.93
CA ASN A 511 -0.69 -16.39 -8.48
C ASN A 511 -2.08 -16.03 -9.00
N ILE A 512 -2.66 -15.02 -8.42
CA ILE A 512 -4.04 -14.58 -8.66
C ILE A 512 -4.10 -13.26 -9.45
N GLN A 513 -3.14 -13.04 -10.34
CA GLN A 513 -3.12 -11.88 -11.27
C GLN A 513 -2.77 -10.53 -10.61
N ARG A 514 -2.17 -10.52 -9.41
CA ARG A 514 -1.86 -9.29 -8.64
C ARG A 514 -0.94 -8.31 -9.39
N PRO A 515 -1.18 -6.98 -9.22
CA PRO A 515 -0.49 -5.92 -9.96
C PRO A 515 0.79 -5.39 -9.30
N GLU A 516 1.03 -5.54 -7.99
CA GLU A 516 1.92 -4.68 -7.21
C GLU A 516 3.39 -4.71 -7.72
N THR A 517 3.82 -5.83 -8.33
CA THR A 517 5.14 -5.88 -8.97
C THR A 517 5.18 -5.09 -10.28
N VAL A 518 4.14 -5.18 -11.12
CA VAL A 518 4.10 -4.40 -12.38
C VAL A 518 3.84 -2.94 -12.10
N GLU A 519 3.12 -2.59 -11.04
CA GLU A 519 3.00 -1.24 -10.51
C GLU A 519 4.38 -0.67 -10.11
N ALA A 520 5.13 -1.41 -9.28
CA ALA A 520 6.50 -1.03 -8.89
C ALA A 520 7.40 -0.77 -10.11
N ILE A 521 7.34 -1.67 -11.09
CA ILE A 521 8.08 -1.55 -12.36
C ILE A 521 7.65 -0.30 -13.13
N PHE A 522 6.35 -0.02 -13.23
CA PHE A 522 5.80 1.16 -13.87
C PHE A 522 6.34 2.45 -13.25
N TYR A 523 6.25 2.61 -11.93
CA TYR A 523 6.74 3.81 -11.25
C TYR A 523 8.25 3.97 -11.39
N MET A 524 9.02 2.87 -11.26
CA MET A 524 10.47 2.93 -11.45
C MET A 524 10.86 3.29 -12.90
N TYR A 525 10.14 2.77 -13.90
CA TYR A 525 10.36 3.16 -15.29
C TYR A 525 10.04 4.64 -15.52
N ARG A 526 8.87 5.10 -15.06
CA ARG A 526 8.45 6.50 -15.19
C ARG A 526 9.41 7.47 -14.50
N LYS A 527 10.03 7.03 -13.39
CA LYS A 527 11.03 7.82 -12.67
C LYS A 527 12.40 7.86 -13.35
N THR A 528 12.85 6.74 -13.87
CA THR A 528 14.26 6.59 -14.30
C THR A 528 14.46 6.59 -15.80
N GLY A 529 13.46 6.21 -16.58
CA GLY A 529 13.57 5.94 -18.01
C GLY A 529 14.48 4.74 -18.34
N ASP A 530 14.80 3.88 -17.35
CA ASP A 530 15.69 2.73 -17.56
C ASP A 530 14.92 1.58 -18.22
N GLU A 531 15.35 1.20 -19.40
CA GLU A 531 14.74 0.15 -20.22
C GLU A 531 14.73 -1.24 -19.55
N LYS A 532 15.53 -1.46 -18.52
CA LYS A 532 15.50 -2.72 -17.76
C LYS A 532 14.10 -2.99 -17.18
N TYR A 533 13.39 -1.95 -16.74
CA TYR A 533 12.04 -2.06 -16.18
C TYR A 533 11.02 -2.48 -17.24
N ARG A 534 11.10 -1.90 -18.45
CA ARG A 534 10.25 -2.33 -19.57
C ARG A 534 10.54 -3.77 -19.98
N LYS A 535 11.81 -4.17 -19.98
CA LYS A 535 12.18 -5.56 -20.22
C LYS A 535 11.55 -6.49 -19.19
N TRP A 536 11.59 -6.15 -17.90
CA TRP A 536 10.98 -6.94 -16.83
C TRP A 536 9.46 -7.00 -16.95
N ALA A 537 8.80 -5.85 -17.22
CA ALA A 537 7.36 -5.82 -17.48
C ALA A 537 6.96 -6.74 -18.64
N TRP A 538 7.75 -6.73 -19.70
CA TRP A 538 7.50 -7.57 -20.87
C TRP A 538 7.67 -9.06 -20.57
N GLU A 539 8.74 -9.44 -19.88
CA GLU A 539 8.97 -10.83 -19.44
C GLU A 539 7.79 -11.34 -18.59
N ILE A 540 7.31 -10.52 -17.65
CA ILE A 540 6.16 -10.84 -16.79
C ILE A 540 4.89 -10.97 -17.65
N PHE A 541 4.62 -10.03 -18.54
CA PHE A 541 3.44 -10.07 -19.41
C PHE A 541 3.43 -11.33 -20.30
N GLN A 542 4.57 -11.71 -20.89
CA GLN A 542 4.65 -12.93 -21.68
C GLN A 542 4.37 -14.19 -20.83
N SER A 543 4.87 -14.24 -19.60
CA SER A 543 4.53 -15.31 -18.67
C SER A 543 3.04 -15.33 -18.31
N MET A 544 2.42 -14.16 -18.08
CA MET A 544 0.98 -14.05 -17.86
C MET A 544 0.21 -14.56 -19.08
N LYS A 545 0.58 -14.13 -20.28
CA LYS A 545 -0.07 -14.57 -21.53
C LYS A 545 0.00 -16.08 -21.70
N GLU A 546 1.17 -16.69 -21.44
CA GLU A 546 1.37 -18.15 -21.52
C GLU A 546 0.52 -18.89 -20.46
N MET A 547 0.50 -18.39 -19.22
CA MET A 547 -0.04 -19.12 -18.09
C MET A 547 -1.54 -18.84 -17.85
N TYR A 548 -2.03 -17.63 -18.10
CA TYR A 548 -3.42 -17.26 -17.78
C TYR A 548 -4.38 -17.44 -18.96
N ALA A 549 -3.94 -17.17 -20.21
CA ALA A 549 -4.85 -17.18 -21.35
C ALA A 549 -5.41 -18.56 -21.63
N THR A 550 -6.72 -18.62 -21.87
CA THR A 550 -7.48 -19.80 -22.31
C THR A 550 -8.42 -19.39 -23.44
N ASP A 551 -9.04 -20.35 -24.09
CA ASP A 551 -10.07 -20.10 -25.12
C ASP A 551 -11.33 -19.42 -24.58
N THR A 552 -11.50 -19.41 -23.25
CA THR A 552 -12.70 -18.93 -22.55
C THR A 552 -12.45 -17.76 -21.60
N GLY A 553 -11.23 -17.23 -21.58
CA GLY A 553 -10.83 -16.09 -20.74
C GLY A 553 -9.48 -16.27 -20.10
N TRP A 554 -9.14 -15.43 -19.14
CA TRP A 554 -7.86 -15.42 -18.44
C TRP A 554 -8.07 -15.81 -16.97
N THR A 555 -7.27 -16.75 -16.46
CA THR A 555 -7.38 -17.28 -15.09
C THR A 555 -6.08 -17.07 -14.33
N GLY A 556 -6.15 -16.97 -13.00
CA GLY A 556 -4.96 -17.16 -12.17
C GLY A 556 -4.48 -18.62 -12.20
N ILE A 557 -3.38 -18.89 -11.48
CA ILE A 557 -2.81 -20.24 -11.35
C ILE A 557 -2.64 -20.63 -9.87
N ARG A 558 -2.75 -21.94 -9.61
CA ARG A 558 -2.71 -22.49 -8.25
C ARG A 558 -1.29 -22.73 -7.74
N ASP A 559 -0.32 -22.98 -8.65
CA ASP A 559 1.05 -23.33 -8.28
C ASP A 559 2.04 -22.84 -9.34
N VAL A 560 2.76 -21.76 -9.04
CA VAL A 560 3.75 -21.11 -9.90
C VAL A 560 4.98 -21.96 -10.19
N ARG A 561 5.20 -23.02 -9.42
CA ARG A 561 6.34 -23.96 -9.61
C ARG A 561 6.11 -24.91 -10.79
N LYS A 562 4.89 -24.97 -11.32
CA LYS A 562 4.47 -25.86 -12.40
C LYS A 562 4.37 -25.11 -13.71
N LYS A 563 4.89 -25.70 -14.76
CA LYS A 563 4.79 -25.20 -16.13
C LYS A 563 4.19 -26.27 -17.05
N GLU A 564 3.51 -25.87 -18.12
CA GLU A 564 3.03 -26.64 -19.27
C GLU A 564 2.17 -27.89 -19.00
N ALA A 565 2.75 -29.03 -18.64
CA ALA A 565 2.08 -30.32 -18.61
C ALA A 565 0.86 -30.40 -17.64
N THR A 566 0.71 -29.43 -16.76
CA THR A 566 -0.34 -29.39 -15.73
C THR A 566 -1.26 -28.19 -15.86
N LEU A 567 -1.16 -27.41 -16.95
CA LEU A 567 -1.86 -26.14 -17.11
C LEU A 567 -3.37 -26.19 -16.82
N PRO A 568 -4.17 -27.09 -17.42
CA PRO A 568 -5.62 -27.09 -17.17
C PRO A 568 -6.00 -27.35 -15.70
N GLN A 569 -5.25 -28.19 -15.00
CA GLN A 569 -5.46 -28.49 -13.58
C GLN A 569 -4.85 -27.42 -12.68
N ASN A 570 -3.79 -26.74 -13.14
CA ASN A 570 -3.10 -25.70 -12.39
C ASN A 570 -3.83 -24.36 -12.44
N ARG A 571 -4.71 -24.11 -13.40
CA ARG A 571 -5.52 -22.90 -13.47
C ARG A 571 -6.60 -22.90 -12.40
N ASP A 572 -6.87 -21.74 -11.81
CA ASP A 572 -8.04 -21.50 -10.99
C ASP A 572 -9.29 -21.25 -11.88
N ASP A 573 -10.34 -20.68 -11.36
CA ASP A 573 -11.56 -20.40 -12.11
C ASP A 573 -12.07 -18.98 -11.85
N ILE A 574 -11.15 -18.01 -11.85
CA ILE A 574 -11.50 -16.61 -11.60
C ILE A 574 -10.61 -15.72 -12.48
N THR A 575 -11.23 -14.73 -13.14
CA THR A 575 -10.55 -13.52 -13.59
C THR A 575 -10.81 -12.46 -12.51
N GLN A 576 -9.77 -12.02 -11.84
CA GLN A 576 -9.87 -11.00 -10.80
C GLN A 576 -10.24 -9.64 -11.42
N THR A 577 -11.06 -8.84 -10.72
CA THR A 577 -11.49 -7.53 -11.25
C THR A 577 -10.32 -6.58 -11.38
N PHE A 578 -9.38 -6.60 -10.41
CA PHE A 578 -8.14 -5.81 -10.46
C PHE A 578 -7.18 -6.20 -11.61
N PHE A 579 -7.37 -7.34 -12.26
CA PHE A 579 -6.63 -7.66 -13.48
C PHE A 579 -6.94 -6.65 -14.60
N PHE A 580 -8.20 -6.22 -14.69
CA PHE A 580 -8.65 -5.18 -15.60
C PHE A 580 -8.28 -3.78 -15.11
N ALA A 581 -8.53 -3.51 -13.82
CA ALA A 581 -8.29 -2.21 -13.22
C ALA A 581 -6.82 -1.83 -13.19
N GLU A 582 -5.95 -2.78 -12.84
CA GLU A 582 -4.58 -2.54 -12.43
C GLU A 582 -3.54 -3.21 -13.32
N THR A 583 -3.50 -4.54 -13.30
CA THR A 583 -2.39 -5.31 -13.89
C THR A 583 -2.19 -4.99 -15.36
N LEU A 584 -3.26 -5.04 -16.15
CA LEU A 584 -3.19 -4.70 -17.58
C LEU A 584 -2.99 -3.20 -17.80
N LYS A 585 -3.54 -2.34 -16.94
CA LYS A 585 -3.37 -0.88 -17.03
C LYS A 585 -1.92 -0.47 -16.80
N TYR A 586 -1.28 -0.92 -15.70
CA TYR A 586 0.12 -0.59 -15.43
C TYR A 586 1.06 -1.13 -16.51
N LEU A 587 0.82 -2.37 -17.00
CA LEU A 587 1.56 -2.90 -18.13
C LEU A 587 1.41 -2.04 -19.38
N TYR A 588 0.17 -1.65 -19.74
CA TYR A 588 -0.10 -0.80 -20.90
C TYR A 588 0.59 0.56 -20.81
N LEU A 589 0.49 1.22 -19.65
CA LEU A 589 1.09 2.52 -19.40
C LEU A 589 2.64 2.47 -19.34
N THR A 590 3.22 1.34 -18.99
CA THR A 590 4.69 1.14 -19.02
C THR A 590 5.24 1.20 -20.44
N PHE A 591 4.44 0.85 -21.45
CA PHE A 591 4.82 0.92 -22.86
C PHE A 591 4.24 2.15 -23.59
N GLY A 592 3.56 3.04 -22.87
CA GLY A 592 3.03 4.29 -23.38
C GLY A 592 4.08 5.41 -23.51
N SER A 593 3.64 6.55 -24.06
CA SER A 593 4.44 7.79 -24.15
C SER A 593 4.54 8.54 -22.82
N GLY A 594 3.67 8.22 -21.87
CA GLY A 594 3.51 8.96 -20.62
C GLY A 594 2.39 9.99 -20.65
N ASP A 595 1.88 10.32 -21.84
CA ASP A 595 0.81 11.31 -22.03
C ASP A 595 -0.57 10.71 -21.79
N GLU A 596 -0.70 9.38 -21.84
CA GLU A 596 -1.97 8.69 -21.58
C GLU A 596 -2.49 9.00 -20.17
N ILE A 597 -1.59 9.01 -19.20
CA ILE A 597 -1.80 9.49 -17.82
C ILE A 597 -0.55 10.22 -17.38
N ASP A 598 -0.61 11.56 -17.34
CA ASP A 598 0.49 12.40 -16.85
C ASP A 598 0.53 12.34 -15.32
N LEU A 599 1.58 11.75 -14.76
CA LEU A 599 1.75 11.63 -13.31
C LEU A 599 1.94 12.97 -12.57
N ASN A 600 2.07 14.11 -13.27
CA ASN A 600 2.01 15.43 -12.65
C ASN A 600 0.56 15.90 -12.39
N GLU A 601 -0.41 15.35 -13.14
CA GLU A 601 -1.81 15.74 -13.10
C GLU A 601 -2.72 14.67 -12.51
N TRP A 602 -2.23 13.44 -12.35
CA TRP A 602 -3.02 12.30 -11.91
C TRP A 602 -2.32 11.52 -10.80
N VAL A 603 -3.14 10.97 -9.90
CA VAL A 603 -2.71 10.05 -8.85
C VAL A 603 -3.59 8.81 -8.93
N PHE A 604 -2.98 7.63 -8.99
CA PHE A 604 -3.71 6.37 -8.92
C PHE A 604 -4.10 6.07 -7.47
N ASN A 605 -5.34 5.63 -7.25
CA ASN A 605 -5.74 5.04 -5.98
C ASN A 605 -5.11 3.65 -5.79
N THR A 606 -5.46 2.92 -4.74
CA THR A 606 -4.89 1.60 -4.49
C THR A 606 -5.48 0.48 -5.37
N GLU A 607 -6.47 0.80 -6.23
CA GLU A 607 -7.03 -0.08 -7.27
C GLU A 607 -6.67 0.44 -8.68
N ALA A 608 -5.60 1.27 -8.75
CA ALA A 608 -5.11 1.90 -9.99
C ALA A 608 -6.16 2.75 -10.75
N HIS A 609 -7.19 3.24 -10.08
CA HIS A 609 -8.10 4.22 -10.66
C HIS A 609 -7.47 5.62 -10.60
N PRO A 610 -7.16 6.27 -11.74
CA PRO A 610 -6.58 7.60 -11.73
C PRO A 610 -7.61 8.66 -11.33
N VAL A 611 -7.27 9.45 -10.31
CA VAL A 611 -8.01 10.66 -9.94
C VAL A 611 -7.16 11.89 -10.26
N LYS A 612 -7.81 12.95 -10.73
CA LYS A 612 -7.11 14.17 -11.12
C LYS A 612 -6.68 14.97 -9.90
N VAL A 613 -5.42 15.41 -9.89
CA VAL A 613 -4.87 16.29 -8.85
C VAL A 613 -5.73 17.54 -8.71
N SER A 614 -6.25 17.81 -7.50
CA SER A 614 -7.10 18.95 -7.22
C SER A 614 -6.31 20.08 -6.58
N ARG A 615 -6.00 21.11 -7.37
CA ARG A 615 -5.38 22.34 -6.89
C ARG A 615 -6.35 23.31 -6.24
N GLU A 616 -7.65 23.08 -6.43
CA GLU A 616 -8.73 23.91 -5.90
C GLU A 616 -9.33 23.36 -4.59
N PHE A 617 -8.83 22.23 -4.12
CA PHE A 617 -9.29 21.63 -2.86
C PHE A 617 -8.99 22.53 -1.67
N THR A 618 -10.04 22.95 -0.96
CA THR A 618 -9.96 23.95 0.11
C THR A 618 -10.16 23.41 1.52
N PHE A 619 -10.58 22.15 1.66
CA PHE A 619 -10.77 21.54 2.98
C PHE A 619 -9.41 21.24 3.64
N PRO A 620 -9.22 21.52 4.95
CA PRO A 620 -7.96 21.29 5.65
C PRO A 620 -7.74 19.80 5.97
N PHE A 621 -6.47 19.33 5.92
CA PHE A 621 -6.08 17.96 6.32
C PHE A 621 -5.98 17.79 7.83
#